data_5f9a87e3c9d86bc36d1c1ab958114f99
#
_entry.id   5f9a87e3c9d86bc36d1c1ab958114f99
#
_cell.length_a   1.000
_cell.length_b   1.000
_cell.length_c   1.000
_cell.angle_alpha   90.00
_cell.angle_beta   90.00
_cell.angle_gamma   90.00
#
_symmetry.space_group_name_H-M   'P 1'
#
loop_
_entity.id
_entity.type
_entity.pdbx_description
1 polymer ?
#
loop_
_entity_poly.entity_id
_entity_poly.type
_entity_poly.pdbx_seq_one_letter_code
_entity_poly.pdbx_strand_id
1 'polypeptide(L)'
;IDLPPSKIDIGLLTAEYVESQSNQINDFLLKKLSHIVNANDNNSITKAKDVILFGFGRIGRLAARELIKQAGVGQQLRLKAIVVRKLTNSQIIKRADLLRTDSVHGTFKGVVDVDLENNSIIVNGQVIKFINGNNPEDIDYTQYGIEDALLIDNTGAFTDKESLSRHINSKGV
;
A
#
# COMPACT_ATOMS: atom_id res chain seq x y z
N ILE A 1 12.61 2.68 16.68
CA ILE A 1 11.36 3.42 16.94
C ILE A 1 10.30 2.77 16.07
N ASP A 2 9.26 2.26 16.70
CA ASP A 2 8.10 1.75 15.99
C ASP A 2 7.14 2.91 15.68
N LEU A 3 6.91 3.15 14.40
CA LEU A 3 6.09 4.28 13.93
C LEU A 3 4.87 3.76 13.18
N PRO A 4 3.70 4.33 13.40
CA PRO A 4 2.55 4.07 12.54
C PRO A 4 2.86 4.55 11.10
N PRO A 5 2.08 4.14 10.09
CA PRO A 5 2.23 4.63 8.74
C PRO A 5 2.26 6.16 8.72
N SER A 6 3.37 6.72 8.30
CA SER A 6 3.64 8.16 8.41
C SER A 6 4.40 8.66 7.19
N LYS A 7 4.13 9.90 6.80
CA LYS A 7 4.90 10.59 5.77
C LYS A 7 5.95 11.47 6.44
N ILE A 8 7.22 11.11 6.29
CA ILE A 8 8.35 11.79 6.93
C ILE A 8 9.29 12.33 5.85
N ASP A 9 9.64 13.62 5.94
CA ASP A 9 10.69 14.22 5.12
C ASP A 9 12.05 13.98 5.78
N ILE A 10 12.77 12.99 5.27
CA ILE A 10 14.09 12.60 5.79
C ILE A 10 15.11 13.71 5.55
N GLY A 11 15.02 14.44 4.43
CA GLY A 11 15.92 15.55 4.12
C GLY A 11 15.82 16.67 5.14
N LEU A 12 14.60 17.09 5.46
CA LEU A 12 14.34 18.10 6.48
C LEU A 12 14.80 17.63 7.86
N LEU A 13 14.47 16.39 8.25
CA LEU A 13 14.91 15.81 9.52
C LEU A 13 16.43 15.76 9.66
N THR A 14 17.15 15.42 8.58
CA THR A 14 18.61 15.39 8.58
C THR A 14 19.19 16.79 8.75
N ALA A 15 18.66 17.79 8.05
CA ALA A 15 19.08 19.18 8.19
C ALA A 15 18.91 19.67 9.64
N GLU A 16 17.74 19.45 10.22
CA GLU A 16 17.43 19.80 11.61
C GLU A 16 18.31 19.05 12.62
N TYR A 17 18.65 17.77 12.36
CA TYR A 17 19.57 17.02 13.22
C TYR A 17 20.96 17.65 13.25
N VAL A 18 21.50 17.99 12.07
CA VAL A 18 22.80 18.65 11.94
C VAL A 18 22.80 20.00 12.67
N GLU A 19 21.76 20.81 12.51
CA GLU A 19 21.62 22.11 13.17
C GLU A 19 21.50 21.99 14.71
N SER A 20 20.86 20.92 15.19
CA SER A 20 20.61 20.70 16.61
C SER A 20 21.88 20.39 17.41
N GLN A 21 23.01 20.05 16.75
CA GLN A 21 24.26 19.59 17.37
C GLN A 21 24.06 18.45 18.39
N SER A 22 22.99 17.67 18.24
CA SER A 22 22.68 16.56 19.12
C SER A 22 23.67 15.41 18.91
N ASN A 23 24.22 14.88 19.99
CA ASN A 23 25.15 13.75 19.93
C ASN A 23 24.44 12.39 19.88
N GLN A 24 23.11 12.35 20.05
CA GLN A 24 22.33 11.12 20.07
C GLN A 24 21.14 11.23 19.10
N ILE A 25 21.24 10.52 17.99
CA ILE A 25 20.22 10.54 16.94
C ILE A 25 18.88 9.99 17.42
N ASN A 26 18.90 8.97 18.30
CA ASN A 26 17.66 8.35 18.80
C ASN A 26 16.84 9.34 19.66
N ASP A 27 17.50 10.09 20.55
CA ASP A 27 16.81 11.08 21.40
C ASP A 27 16.25 12.23 20.58
N PHE A 28 17.01 12.68 19.57
CA PHE A 28 16.53 13.68 18.62
C PHE A 28 15.29 13.20 17.88
N LEU A 29 15.31 11.96 17.33
CA LEU A 29 14.19 11.39 16.60
C LEU A 29 12.97 11.18 17.49
N LEU A 30 13.14 10.67 18.72
CA LEU A 30 12.05 10.52 19.66
C LEU A 30 11.39 11.85 20.00
N LYS A 31 12.18 12.91 20.19
CA LYS A 31 11.67 14.26 20.47
C LYS A 31 10.92 14.84 19.27
N LYS A 32 11.50 14.75 18.07
CA LYS A 32 10.92 15.31 16.84
C LYS A 32 9.67 14.57 16.39
N LEU A 33 9.68 13.25 16.54
CA LEU A 33 8.57 12.39 16.12
C LEU A 33 7.60 12.06 17.26
N SER A 34 7.75 12.70 18.42
CA SER A 34 6.91 12.47 19.61
C SER A 34 5.41 12.58 19.32
N HIS A 35 5.02 13.50 18.44
CA HIS A 35 3.63 13.68 18.02
C HIS A 35 3.08 12.48 17.20
N ILE A 36 3.97 11.70 16.56
CA ILE A 36 3.62 10.49 15.82
C ILE A 36 3.67 9.28 16.75
N VAL A 37 4.71 9.16 17.57
CA VAL A 37 4.91 8.06 18.51
C VAL A 37 3.80 8.04 19.57
N ASN A 38 3.51 9.19 20.20
CA ASN A 38 2.51 9.31 21.26
C ASN A 38 1.05 9.30 20.73
N ALA A 39 0.86 9.44 19.43
CA ALA A 39 -0.46 9.32 18.83
C ALA A 39 -1.05 7.88 18.98
N ASN A 40 -0.20 6.88 19.26
CA ASN A 40 -0.64 5.52 19.58
C ASN A 40 -1.24 5.39 20.99
N ASP A 41 -0.90 6.29 21.94
CA ASP A 41 -1.36 6.20 23.33
C ASP A 41 -2.70 6.89 23.59
N ASN A 42 -3.12 7.82 22.75
CA ASN A 42 -4.37 8.54 22.87
C ASN A 42 -5.38 8.20 21.79
N ASN A 43 -6.08 7.11 22.01
CA ASN A 43 -7.41 6.80 21.46
C ASN A 43 -7.66 7.17 19.98
N SER A 44 -7.76 6.14 19.14
CA SER A 44 -8.29 6.19 17.78
C SER A 44 -7.38 6.74 16.68
N ILE A 45 -6.12 6.33 16.61
CA ILE A 45 -5.61 6.06 15.28
C ILE A 45 -6.32 4.78 14.86
N THR A 46 -7.43 4.92 14.19
CA THR A 46 -8.12 3.80 13.56
C THR A 46 -7.10 3.07 12.72
N LYS A 47 -6.83 1.81 13.07
CA LYS A 47 -5.96 0.93 12.26
C LYS A 47 -6.40 1.11 10.80
N ALA A 48 -5.47 1.52 9.94
CA ALA A 48 -5.79 1.76 8.55
C ALA A 48 -6.47 0.52 7.97
N LYS A 49 -7.62 0.68 7.31
CA LYS A 49 -8.33 -0.41 6.66
C LYS A 49 -7.50 -0.90 5.47
N ASP A 50 -7.23 -2.19 5.43
CA ASP A 50 -6.53 -2.79 4.32
C ASP A 50 -7.38 -2.73 3.04
N VAL A 51 -6.76 -2.40 1.92
CA VAL A 51 -7.40 -2.32 0.62
C VAL A 51 -6.80 -3.37 -0.30
N ILE A 52 -7.67 -4.06 -1.02
CA ILE A 52 -7.33 -5.00 -2.08
C ILE A 52 -7.81 -4.42 -3.40
N LEU A 53 -6.95 -4.34 -4.39
CA LEU A 53 -7.34 -4.04 -5.76
C LEU A 53 -7.47 -5.35 -6.54
N PHE A 54 -8.68 -5.69 -6.98
CA PHE A 54 -8.91 -6.82 -7.85
C PHE A 54 -8.83 -6.35 -9.30
N GLY A 55 -7.72 -6.70 -9.96
CA GLY A 55 -7.33 -6.16 -11.25
C GLY A 55 -6.31 -5.02 -11.15
N PHE A 56 -5.35 -5.00 -12.10
CA PHE A 56 -4.30 -3.98 -12.14
C PHE A 56 -4.11 -3.45 -13.57
N GLY A 57 -5.23 -3.12 -14.20
CA GLY A 57 -5.31 -2.38 -15.44
C GLY A 57 -5.02 -0.89 -15.24
N ARG A 58 -5.43 -0.05 -16.18
CA ARG A 58 -5.23 1.41 -16.08
C ARG A 58 -5.89 1.99 -14.84
N ILE A 59 -7.16 1.68 -14.61
CA ILE A 59 -7.92 2.19 -13.45
C ILE A 59 -7.30 1.69 -12.13
N GLY A 60 -6.97 0.40 -12.03
CA GLY A 60 -6.33 -0.14 -10.83
C GLY A 60 -4.99 0.51 -10.50
N ARG A 61 -4.17 0.85 -11.51
CA ARG A 61 -2.91 1.58 -11.29
C ARG A 61 -3.14 3.01 -10.82
N LEU A 62 -4.16 3.70 -11.34
CA LEU A 62 -4.51 5.03 -10.86
C LEU A 62 -5.04 5.01 -9.43
N ALA A 63 -5.91 4.05 -9.10
CA ALA A 63 -6.38 3.84 -7.74
C ALA A 63 -5.21 3.55 -6.78
N ALA A 64 -4.26 2.70 -7.20
CA ALA A 64 -3.05 2.43 -6.41
C ALA A 64 -2.23 3.70 -6.17
N ARG A 65 -1.98 4.51 -7.21
CA ARG A 65 -1.25 5.78 -7.06
C ARG A 65 -1.92 6.72 -6.07
N GLU A 66 -3.25 6.83 -6.11
CA GLU A 66 -3.99 7.72 -5.22
C GLU A 66 -3.98 7.19 -3.77
N LEU A 67 -4.19 5.90 -3.55
CA LEU A 67 -4.08 5.28 -2.22
C LEU A 67 -2.69 5.49 -1.60
N ILE A 68 -1.63 5.30 -2.38
CA ILE A 68 -0.25 5.48 -1.92
C ILE A 68 0.06 6.96 -1.63
N LYS A 69 -0.46 7.88 -2.44
CA LYS A 69 -0.29 9.32 -2.24
C LYS A 69 -0.89 9.80 -0.91
N GLN A 70 -1.97 9.18 -0.47
CA GLN A 70 -2.66 9.51 0.79
C GLN A 70 -2.00 8.85 2.02
N ALA A 71 -0.96 8.02 1.84
CA ALA A 71 -0.25 7.40 2.94
C ALA A 71 0.39 8.43 3.86
N GLY A 72 0.25 8.26 5.18
CA GLY A 72 0.82 9.16 6.19
C GLY A 72 0.02 9.16 7.49
N VAL A 73 0.25 10.16 8.33
CA VAL A 73 -0.52 10.34 9.58
C VAL A 73 -1.99 10.57 9.22
N GLY A 74 -2.87 9.77 9.85
CA GLY A 74 -4.29 9.79 9.55
C GLY A 74 -4.71 8.97 8.31
N GLN A 75 -3.80 8.15 7.77
CA GLN A 75 -4.13 7.22 6.71
C GLN A 75 -5.26 6.28 7.14
N GLN A 76 -6.38 6.37 6.46
CA GLN A 76 -7.54 5.51 6.73
C GLN A 76 -7.54 4.24 5.88
N LEU A 77 -6.92 4.28 4.71
CA LEU A 77 -6.87 3.20 3.73
C LEU A 77 -5.42 2.85 3.40
N ARG A 78 -5.10 1.56 3.37
CA ARG A 78 -3.77 1.06 3.07
C ARG A 78 -3.84 0.00 1.99
N LEU A 79 -3.27 0.28 0.81
CA LEU A 79 -3.16 -0.72 -0.25
C LEU A 79 -2.24 -1.86 0.20
N LYS A 80 -2.78 -3.05 0.36
CA LYS A 80 -2.08 -4.23 0.89
C LYS A 80 -1.82 -5.27 -0.19
N ALA A 81 -2.79 -5.48 -1.08
CA ALA A 81 -2.69 -6.49 -2.11
C ALA A 81 -3.31 -6.07 -3.45
N ILE A 82 -2.82 -6.68 -4.50
CA ILE A 82 -3.30 -6.54 -5.87
C ILE A 82 -3.51 -7.93 -6.45
N VAL A 83 -4.73 -8.24 -6.85
CA VAL A 83 -5.05 -9.52 -7.47
C VAL A 83 -4.91 -9.41 -8.99
N VAL A 84 -4.26 -10.39 -9.59
CA VAL A 84 -4.03 -10.47 -11.03
C VAL A 84 -4.23 -11.89 -11.54
N ARG A 85 -4.75 -12.04 -12.76
CA ARG A 85 -5.04 -13.36 -13.37
C ARG A 85 -3.79 -14.15 -13.74
N LYS A 86 -2.66 -13.47 -13.94
CA LYS A 86 -1.40 -14.11 -14.33
C LYS A 86 -0.27 -13.48 -13.53
N LEU A 87 0.39 -14.31 -12.73
CA LEU A 87 1.48 -13.91 -11.87
C LEU A 87 2.75 -14.65 -12.29
N THR A 88 3.67 -13.94 -12.94
CA THR A 88 5.03 -14.38 -13.28
C THR A 88 5.98 -13.23 -13.02
N ASN A 89 7.27 -13.51 -12.83
CA ASN A 89 8.29 -12.47 -12.59
C ASN A 89 8.26 -11.37 -13.67
N SER A 90 8.17 -11.76 -14.95
CA SER A 90 8.08 -10.79 -16.05
C SER A 90 6.82 -9.93 -15.97
N GLN A 91 5.71 -10.48 -15.50
CA GLN A 91 4.47 -9.74 -15.33
C GLN A 91 4.52 -8.79 -14.13
N ILE A 92 5.21 -9.15 -13.04
CA ILE A 92 5.42 -8.26 -11.89
C ILE A 92 6.26 -7.06 -12.32
N ILE A 93 7.40 -7.30 -12.98
CA ILE A 93 8.28 -6.24 -13.51
C ILE A 93 7.49 -5.30 -14.44
N LYS A 94 6.77 -5.86 -15.42
CA LYS A 94 5.95 -5.07 -16.34
C LYS A 94 4.91 -4.20 -15.62
N ARG A 95 4.28 -4.72 -14.58
CA ARG A 95 3.27 -3.98 -13.80
C ARG A 95 3.90 -2.87 -12.97
N ALA A 96 5.08 -3.12 -12.40
CA ALA A 96 5.85 -2.09 -11.71
C ALA A 96 6.25 -0.95 -12.66
N ASP A 97 6.70 -1.27 -13.87
CA ASP A 97 7.05 -0.26 -14.89
C ASP A 97 5.82 0.55 -15.33
N LEU A 98 4.70 -0.11 -15.53
CA LEU A 98 3.44 0.57 -15.85
C LEU A 98 2.89 1.41 -14.68
N LEU A 99 3.25 1.09 -13.42
CA LEU A 99 2.94 1.93 -12.27
C LEU A 99 3.87 3.15 -12.23
N ARG A 100 5.16 2.97 -12.57
CA ARG A 100 6.15 4.06 -12.64
C ARG A 100 5.79 5.07 -13.72
N THR A 101 5.37 4.59 -14.90
CA THR A 101 5.10 5.47 -16.03
C THR A 101 3.79 5.08 -16.71
N ASP A 102 2.85 6.01 -16.70
CA ASP A 102 1.57 5.88 -17.42
C ASP A 102 1.55 6.86 -18.60
N SER A 103 1.09 6.40 -19.76
CA SER A 103 1.09 7.20 -21.00
C SER A 103 0.21 8.44 -20.93
N VAL A 104 -0.81 8.45 -20.07
CA VAL A 104 -1.76 9.57 -19.93
C VAL A 104 -1.45 10.40 -18.69
N HIS A 105 -1.13 9.72 -17.57
CA HIS A 105 -0.99 10.36 -16.25
C HIS A 105 0.48 10.60 -15.85
N GLY A 106 1.40 10.30 -16.76
CA GLY A 106 2.83 10.59 -16.59
C GLY A 106 3.51 9.71 -15.53
N THR A 107 4.65 10.20 -15.05
CA THR A 107 5.51 9.48 -14.11
C THR A 107 4.96 9.54 -12.69
N PHE A 108 4.98 8.43 -11.98
CA PHE A 108 4.68 8.35 -10.56
C PHE A 108 5.76 9.09 -9.75
N LYS A 109 5.33 9.96 -8.85
CA LYS A 109 6.24 10.70 -7.97
C LYS A 109 6.55 9.88 -6.71
N GLY A 110 7.48 8.95 -6.82
CA GLY A 110 7.89 8.08 -5.74
C GLY A 110 8.81 6.96 -6.22
N VAL A 111 9.24 6.13 -5.27
CA VAL A 111 10.10 4.98 -5.52
C VAL A 111 9.23 3.72 -5.67
N VAL A 112 9.52 2.92 -6.67
CA VAL A 112 8.87 1.62 -6.90
C VAL A 112 9.96 0.57 -7.09
N ASP A 113 10.12 -0.32 -6.13
CA ASP A 113 11.03 -1.46 -6.19
C ASP A 113 10.26 -2.75 -6.41
N VAL A 114 10.93 -3.79 -6.88
CA VAL A 114 10.34 -5.09 -7.18
C VAL A 114 10.99 -6.15 -6.31
N ASP A 115 10.19 -6.90 -5.58
CA ASP A 115 10.59 -8.07 -4.80
C ASP A 115 9.95 -9.32 -5.43
N LEU A 116 10.73 -9.99 -6.29
CA LEU A 116 10.26 -11.17 -7.01
C LEU A 116 10.16 -12.42 -6.13
N GLU A 117 10.97 -12.51 -5.09
CA GLU A 117 10.96 -13.64 -4.17
C GLU A 117 9.63 -13.70 -3.41
N ASN A 118 9.13 -12.53 -3.02
CA ASN A 118 7.88 -12.41 -2.29
C ASN A 118 6.67 -12.07 -3.18
N ASN A 119 6.81 -12.05 -4.50
CA ASN A 119 5.75 -11.63 -5.42
C ASN A 119 5.14 -10.28 -5.02
N SER A 120 5.98 -9.28 -4.78
CA SER A 120 5.53 -7.97 -4.29
C SER A 120 6.23 -6.82 -5.00
N ILE A 121 5.67 -5.64 -4.82
CA ILE A 121 6.34 -4.38 -5.10
C ILE A 121 6.43 -3.57 -3.80
N ILE A 122 7.50 -2.80 -3.68
CA ILE A 122 7.70 -1.89 -2.56
C ILE A 122 7.57 -0.48 -3.11
N VAL A 123 6.54 0.23 -2.67
CA VAL A 123 6.26 1.58 -3.17
C VAL A 123 6.35 2.57 -2.02
N ASN A 124 7.31 3.48 -2.08
CA ASN A 124 7.61 4.41 -0.99
C ASN A 124 7.78 3.71 0.37
N GLY A 125 8.40 2.52 0.39
CA GLY A 125 8.57 1.69 1.58
C GLY A 125 7.37 0.83 1.97
N GLN A 126 6.21 0.99 1.32
CA GLN A 126 5.05 0.15 1.55
C GLN A 126 5.09 -1.11 0.68
N VAL A 127 5.05 -2.27 1.32
CA VAL A 127 4.98 -3.57 0.62
C VAL A 127 3.56 -3.83 0.14
N ILE A 128 3.41 -4.10 -1.15
CA ILE A 128 2.14 -4.42 -1.81
C ILE A 128 2.28 -5.79 -2.48
N LYS A 129 1.49 -6.75 -2.02
CA LYS A 129 1.54 -8.14 -2.48
C LYS A 129 0.79 -8.32 -3.80
N PHE A 130 1.36 -9.04 -4.75
CA PHE A 130 0.61 -9.57 -5.88
C PHE A 130 0.07 -10.95 -5.54
N ILE A 131 -1.21 -11.16 -5.78
CA ILE A 131 -1.90 -12.43 -5.57
C ILE A 131 -2.42 -12.93 -6.92
N ASN A 132 -2.21 -14.21 -7.20
CA ASN A 132 -2.79 -14.83 -8.39
C ASN A 132 -4.22 -15.28 -8.10
N GLY A 133 -5.18 -14.85 -8.91
CA GLY A 133 -6.58 -15.26 -8.75
C GLY A 133 -7.41 -14.96 -9.97
N ASN A 134 -8.22 -15.93 -10.36
CA ASN A 134 -9.19 -15.81 -11.44
C ASN A 134 -10.62 -15.65 -10.90
N ASN A 135 -10.98 -16.47 -9.93
CA ASN A 135 -12.28 -16.43 -9.30
C ASN A 135 -12.13 -15.76 -7.92
N PRO A 136 -12.97 -14.79 -7.61
CA PRO A 136 -12.90 -14.11 -6.32
C PRO A 136 -12.96 -15.06 -5.12
N GLU A 137 -13.95 -15.94 -5.10
CA GLU A 137 -14.25 -16.86 -4.00
C GLU A 137 -13.15 -17.88 -3.70
N ASP A 138 -12.23 -18.13 -4.63
CA ASP A 138 -11.13 -19.09 -4.45
C ASP A 138 -9.95 -18.48 -3.65
N ILE A 139 -10.01 -17.17 -3.35
CA ILE A 139 -8.89 -16.47 -2.73
C ILE A 139 -9.11 -16.36 -1.22
N ASP A 140 -8.15 -16.83 -0.46
CA ASP A 140 -8.07 -16.65 0.99
C ASP A 140 -7.04 -15.56 1.31
N TYR A 141 -7.51 -14.34 1.57
CA TYR A 141 -6.64 -13.19 1.87
C TYR A 141 -6.02 -13.26 3.27
N THR A 142 -6.59 -14.06 4.18
CA THR A 142 -6.06 -14.20 5.53
C THR A 142 -4.66 -14.83 5.53
N GLN A 143 -4.32 -15.64 4.53
CA GLN A 143 -2.98 -16.19 4.34
C GLN A 143 -1.90 -15.12 4.12
N TYR A 144 -2.32 -13.91 3.74
CA TYR A 144 -1.46 -12.75 3.54
C TYR A 144 -1.54 -11.74 4.69
N GLY A 145 -2.17 -12.13 5.81
CA GLY A 145 -2.38 -11.26 6.96
C GLY A 145 -3.34 -10.10 6.68
N ILE A 146 -4.33 -10.35 5.82
CA ILE A 146 -5.38 -9.38 5.46
C ILE A 146 -6.70 -9.88 6.02
N GLU A 147 -7.30 -9.07 6.88
CA GLU A 147 -8.58 -9.33 7.53
C GLU A 147 -9.47 -8.11 7.41
N ASP A 148 -10.76 -8.32 7.14
CA ASP A 148 -11.76 -7.25 7.00
C ASP A 148 -11.31 -6.14 6.03
N ALA A 149 -10.86 -6.51 4.83
CA ALA A 149 -10.37 -5.57 3.84
C ALA A 149 -11.50 -4.94 3.02
N LEU A 150 -11.25 -3.71 2.55
CA LEU A 150 -12.02 -3.11 1.48
C LEU A 150 -11.51 -3.62 0.13
N LEU A 151 -12.36 -4.33 -0.62
CA LEU A 151 -12.01 -4.79 -1.97
C LEU A 151 -12.60 -3.85 -3.02
N ILE A 152 -11.77 -3.46 -3.98
CA ILE A 152 -12.15 -2.62 -5.12
C ILE A 152 -11.90 -3.42 -6.40
N ASP A 153 -12.97 -3.77 -7.12
CA ASP A 153 -12.85 -4.42 -8.41
C ASP A 153 -12.59 -3.39 -9.52
N ASN A 154 -11.52 -3.63 -10.27
CA ASN A 154 -11.10 -2.79 -11.39
C ASN A 154 -11.02 -3.57 -12.71
N THR A 155 -11.58 -4.78 -12.74
CA THR A 155 -11.44 -5.67 -13.89
C THR A 155 -12.42 -5.35 -15.03
N GLY A 156 -13.59 -4.80 -14.66
CA GLY A 156 -14.72 -4.65 -15.58
C GLY A 156 -15.37 -5.98 -15.98
N ALA A 157 -14.98 -7.09 -15.33
CA ALA A 157 -15.54 -8.41 -15.61
C ALA A 157 -16.82 -8.70 -14.79
N PHE A 158 -16.93 -8.09 -13.62
CA PHE A 158 -18.06 -8.22 -12.71
C PHE A 158 -18.87 -6.93 -12.76
N THR A 159 -20.04 -6.98 -13.42
CA THR A 159 -20.82 -5.77 -13.74
C THR A 159 -22.21 -5.74 -13.12
N ASP A 160 -22.62 -6.82 -12.48
CA ASP A 160 -23.91 -6.96 -11.81
C ASP A 160 -23.72 -7.37 -10.34
N LYS A 161 -24.79 -7.25 -9.56
CA LYS A 161 -24.77 -7.53 -8.14
C LYS A 161 -24.41 -8.98 -7.81
N GLU A 162 -24.84 -9.93 -8.61
CA GLU A 162 -24.60 -11.35 -8.37
C GLU A 162 -23.11 -11.67 -8.57
N SER A 163 -22.53 -11.26 -9.68
CA SER A 163 -21.12 -11.48 -9.97
C SER A 163 -20.20 -10.75 -9.00
N LEU A 164 -20.54 -9.52 -8.59
CA LEU A 164 -19.78 -8.77 -7.57
C LEU A 164 -19.89 -9.40 -6.18
N SER A 165 -21.03 -10.00 -5.84
CA SER A 165 -21.20 -10.66 -4.54
C SER A 165 -20.26 -11.82 -4.30
N ARG A 166 -19.65 -12.38 -5.36
CA ARG A 166 -18.64 -13.43 -5.26
C ARG A 166 -17.40 -12.99 -4.45
N HIS A 167 -17.08 -11.70 -4.46
CA HIS A 167 -15.97 -11.15 -3.68
C HIS A 167 -16.20 -11.25 -2.17
N ILE A 168 -17.47 -11.15 -1.73
CA ILE A 168 -17.83 -11.23 -0.30
C ILE A 168 -17.63 -12.65 0.24
N ASN A 169 -17.62 -13.65 -0.62
CA ASN A 169 -17.38 -15.05 -0.24
C ASN A 169 -15.88 -15.36 -0.03
N SER A 170 -14.99 -14.42 -0.36
CA SER A 170 -13.56 -14.55 -0.10
C SER A 170 -13.26 -14.30 1.37
N LYS A 171 -12.39 -15.12 1.97
CA LYS A 171 -11.97 -14.87 3.35
C LYS A 171 -11.06 -13.64 3.43
N GLY A 172 -11.34 -12.76 4.37
CA GLY A 172 -10.55 -11.55 4.64
C GLY A 172 -11.08 -10.27 3.98
N VAL A 173 -12.24 -10.36 3.27
CA VAL A 173 -12.95 -9.20 2.69
C VAL A 173 -14.13 -8.83 3.55
#